data_bc59a87e086d2c2209661c9f904838f4
#
_entry.id   bc59a87e086d2c2209661c9f904838f4
#
_cell.length_a   1.000
_cell.length_b   1.000
_cell.length_c   1.000
_cell.angle_alpha   90.00
_cell.angle_beta   90.00
_cell.angle_gamma   90.00
#
_symmetry.space_group_name_H-M   'P 1'
#
loop_
_entity.id
_entity.type
_entity.pdbx_description
1 polymer ?
#
loop_
_entity_poly.entity_id
_entity_poly.type
_entity_poly.pdbx_seq_one_letter_code
_entity_poly.pdbx_strand_id
1 'polypeptide(L)'
;MTVERPPESSVEPAQPGGPGVPRPIVAGVVGGVSVIVIALSAWLALRPGAEKAQTGLVHWFNDPPQPFAALFAVANPFLRPVPLAVVAIVLMGWVLLTRPGSAHRLAVMRAFVATFLLAQLMTQVLKHVANQPRPIHVIPDLDTHGYPTSPHGNAYPSAHTAVVVAAVCALWPWMRWPQRVAGLVFAALTACNRIYIGAHWPIDVVGGIAIGLLSGAITWLIAARWPIQETR
;
A
#
# COMPACT_ATOMS: atom_id res chain seq x y z
N MET A 1 34.33 27.29 -49.76
CA MET A 1 33.92 26.01 -49.14
C MET A 1 33.49 26.32 -47.72
N THR A 2 32.21 26.62 -47.53
CA THR A 2 31.64 26.93 -46.21
C THR A 2 31.22 25.61 -45.57
N VAL A 3 31.88 25.26 -44.47
CA VAL A 3 31.56 24.07 -43.66
C VAL A 3 30.34 24.43 -42.84
N GLU A 4 29.18 23.96 -43.22
CA GLU A 4 27.95 23.97 -42.35
C GLU A 4 28.21 23.10 -41.10
N ARG A 5 28.14 23.72 -39.94
CA ARG A 5 28.06 22.94 -38.67
C ARG A 5 26.71 22.23 -38.63
N PRO A 6 26.68 20.94 -38.24
CA PRO A 6 25.42 20.27 -38.03
C PRO A 6 24.66 20.96 -36.88
N PRO A 7 23.31 20.97 -36.90
CA PRO A 7 22.51 21.60 -35.87
C PRO A 7 22.80 20.94 -34.53
N GLU A 8 23.11 21.76 -33.50
CA GLU A 8 23.21 21.32 -32.10
C GLU A 8 21.90 20.64 -31.76
N SER A 9 21.96 19.32 -31.52
CA SER A 9 20.84 18.57 -30.98
C SER A 9 20.51 19.21 -29.62
N SER A 10 19.35 19.84 -29.52
CA SER A 10 18.79 20.30 -28.26
C SER A 10 18.60 19.06 -27.36
N VAL A 11 19.59 18.83 -26.49
CA VAL A 11 19.47 17.83 -25.44
C VAL A 11 18.43 18.36 -24.48
N GLU A 12 17.21 17.83 -24.60
CA GLU A 12 16.16 18.09 -23.65
C GLU A 12 16.66 17.73 -22.25
N PRO A 13 16.62 18.65 -21.28
CA PRO A 13 17.17 18.38 -19.94
C PRO A 13 16.47 17.14 -19.38
N ALA A 14 17.26 16.14 -19.01
CA ALA A 14 16.79 14.90 -18.41
C ALA A 14 15.85 15.23 -17.25
N GLN A 15 14.61 14.81 -17.35
CA GLN A 15 13.63 15.02 -16.28
C GLN A 15 14.14 14.35 -15.00
N PRO A 16 14.17 15.05 -13.86
CA PRO A 16 14.59 14.46 -12.61
C PRO A 16 13.58 13.37 -12.20
N GLY A 17 14.06 12.15 -12.06
CA GLY A 17 13.24 10.96 -11.82
C GLY A 17 12.99 10.19 -13.12
N GLY A 18 13.32 8.90 -13.14
CA GLY A 18 13.07 8.04 -14.30
C GLY A 18 11.61 8.07 -14.75
N PRO A 19 11.29 7.58 -15.96
CA PRO A 19 9.95 7.66 -16.52
C PRO A 19 8.92 6.99 -15.58
N GLY A 20 8.02 7.80 -15.03
CA GLY A 20 6.92 7.36 -14.18
C GLY A 20 6.99 7.70 -12.69
N VAL A 21 8.11 8.23 -12.18
CA VAL A 21 8.16 8.74 -10.79
C VAL A 21 7.26 9.98 -10.68
N PRO A 22 6.32 10.03 -9.73
CA PRO A 22 5.48 11.19 -9.54
C PRO A 22 6.31 12.46 -9.31
N ARG A 23 5.84 13.60 -9.84
CA ARG A 23 6.50 14.88 -9.61
C ARG A 23 6.67 15.13 -8.11
N PRO A 24 7.77 15.73 -7.65
CA PRO A 24 8.01 15.97 -6.22
C PRO A 24 6.85 16.68 -5.51
N ILE A 25 6.16 17.58 -6.21
CA ILE A 25 4.98 18.26 -5.68
C ILE A 25 3.83 17.29 -5.40
N VAL A 26 3.59 16.32 -6.29
CA VAL A 26 2.56 15.29 -6.11
C VAL A 26 2.92 14.39 -4.94
N ALA A 27 4.17 13.96 -4.86
CA ALA A 27 4.65 13.14 -3.74
C ALA A 27 4.54 13.92 -2.41
N GLY A 28 4.87 15.20 -2.40
CA GLY A 28 4.71 16.07 -1.23
C GLY A 28 3.25 16.21 -0.79
N VAL A 29 2.32 16.41 -1.72
CA VAL A 29 0.88 16.49 -1.43
C VAL A 29 0.37 15.16 -0.90
N VAL A 30 0.69 14.04 -1.57
CA VAL A 30 0.29 12.70 -1.10
C VAL A 30 0.83 12.44 0.30
N GLY A 31 2.10 12.75 0.56
CA GLY A 31 2.70 12.60 1.88
C GLY A 31 2.03 13.45 2.95
N GLY A 32 1.79 14.74 2.69
CA GLY A 32 1.12 15.66 3.60
C GLY A 32 -0.31 15.23 3.94
N VAL A 33 -1.10 14.87 2.92
CA VAL A 33 -2.46 14.34 3.14
C VAL A 33 -2.41 13.04 3.94
N SER A 34 -1.46 12.17 3.66
CA SER A 34 -1.33 10.90 4.39
C SER A 34 -1.03 11.13 5.88
N VAL A 35 -0.16 12.08 6.22
CA VAL A 35 0.12 12.43 7.63
C VAL A 35 -1.15 12.91 8.33
N ILE A 36 -1.94 13.77 7.69
CA ILE A 36 -3.21 14.24 8.24
C ILE A 36 -4.18 13.07 8.45
N VAL A 37 -4.31 12.18 7.47
CA VAL A 37 -5.19 11.00 7.57
C VAL A 37 -4.74 10.06 8.67
N ILE A 38 -3.42 9.81 8.82
CA ILE A 38 -2.88 9.00 9.92
C ILE A 38 -3.24 9.62 11.26
N ALA A 39 -3.02 10.94 11.43
CA ALA A 39 -3.30 11.62 12.68
C ALA A 39 -4.82 11.58 13.02
N LEU A 40 -5.68 11.86 12.05
CA LEU A 40 -7.13 11.84 12.23
C LEU A 40 -7.65 10.42 12.50
N SER A 41 -7.19 9.43 11.75
CA SER A 41 -7.62 8.03 11.93
C SER A 41 -7.14 7.47 13.27
N ALA A 42 -5.91 7.78 13.70
CA ALA A 42 -5.41 7.39 15.01
C ALA A 42 -6.23 8.04 16.14
N TRP A 43 -6.48 9.35 16.03
CA TRP A 43 -7.30 10.07 17.00
C TRP A 43 -8.73 9.53 17.08
N LEU A 44 -9.36 9.21 15.93
CA LEU A 44 -10.68 8.60 15.90
C LEU A 44 -10.66 7.17 16.47
N ALA A 45 -9.63 6.37 16.16
CA ALA A 45 -9.51 5.01 16.65
C ALA A 45 -9.38 4.94 18.18
N LEU A 46 -8.73 5.95 18.77
CA LEU A 46 -8.49 6.03 20.22
C LEU A 46 -9.62 6.70 21.01
N ARG A 47 -10.67 7.17 20.36
CA ARG A 47 -11.80 7.80 21.03
C ARG A 47 -12.67 6.78 21.77
N PRO A 48 -13.16 7.10 22.98
CA PRO A 48 -14.18 6.29 23.63
C PRO A 48 -15.40 6.12 22.73
N GLY A 49 -15.87 4.90 22.54
CA GLY A 49 -17.03 4.60 21.68
C GLY A 49 -16.76 4.53 20.17
N ALA A 50 -15.52 4.70 19.71
CA ALA A 50 -15.14 4.55 18.32
C ALA A 50 -15.53 3.17 17.75
N GLU A 51 -15.44 2.14 18.56
CA GLU A 51 -15.81 0.76 18.23
C GLU A 51 -17.30 0.66 17.90
N LYS A 52 -18.17 1.24 18.78
CA LYS A 52 -19.63 1.23 18.58
C LYS A 52 -20.04 1.91 17.27
N ALA A 53 -19.39 3.02 16.91
CA ALA A 53 -19.68 3.73 15.67
C ALA A 53 -19.35 2.92 14.41
N GLN A 54 -18.48 1.92 14.50
CA GLN A 54 -18.01 1.11 13.37
C GLN A 54 -18.66 -0.28 13.33
N THR A 55 -19.34 -0.72 14.40
CA THR A 55 -19.90 -2.07 14.52
C THR A 55 -20.84 -2.44 13.37
N GLY A 56 -21.72 -1.54 12.96
CA GLY A 56 -22.65 -1.82 11.84
C GLY A 56 -21.92 -2.06 10.53
N LEU A 57 -20.83 -1.31 10.26
CA LEU A 57 -20.04 -1.52 9.05
C LEU A 57 -19.22 -2.81 9.13
N VAL A 58 -18.73 -3.19 10.31
CA VAL A 58 -18.04 -4.46 10.52
C VAL A 58 -18.99 -5.62 10.25
N HIS A 59 -20.22 -5.59 10.77
CA HIS A 59 -21.21 -6.63 10.49
C HIS A 59 -21.54 -6.72 9.00
N TRP A 60 -21.73 -5.59 8.32
CA TRP A 60 -21.99 -5.60 6.87
C TRP A 60 -20.85 -6.25 6.08
N PHE A 61 -19.58 -5.98 6.42
CA PHE A 61 -18.45 -6.62 5.77
C PHE A 61 -18.29 -8.08 6.17
N ASN A 62 -18.64 -8.46 7.40
CA ASN A 62 -18.49 -9.82 7.90
C ASN A 62 -19.56 -10.77 7.33
N ASP A 63 -20.77 -10.27 7.06
CA ASP A 63 -21.84 -10.99 6.35
C ASP A 63 -22.39 -10.14 5.19
N PRO A 64 -21.62 -9.96 4.13
CA PRO A 64 -22.02 -9.11 3.02
C PRO A 64 -23.04 -9.81 2.12
N PRO A 65 -23.96 -9.05 1.47
CA PRO A 65 -24.90 -9.63 0.53
C PRO A 65 -24.19 -10.17 -0.73
N GLN A 66 -24.86 -11.12 -1.43
CA GLN A 66 -24.40 -11.58 -2.73
C GLN A 66 -24.41 -10.42 -3.76
N PRO A 67 -23.41 -10.33 -4.67
CA PRO A 67 -22.33 -11.30 -4.93
C PRO A 67 -21.04 -11.08 -4.09
N PHE A 68 -21.02 -10.11 -3.18
CA PHE A 68 -19.81 -9.75 -2.40
C PHE A 68 -19.36 -10.89 -1.47
N ALA A 69 -20.31 -11.62 -0.89
CA ALA A 69 -19.99 -12.79 -0.07
C ALA A 69 -19.17 -13.83 -0.86
N ALA A 70 -19.59 -14.16 -2.08
CA ALA A 70 -18.85 -15.07 -2.94
C ALA A 70 -17.45 -14.53 -3.31
N LEU A 71 -17.36 -13.24 -3.62
CA LEU A 71 -16.08 -12.59 -3.93
C LEU A 71 -15.08 -12.70 -2.76
N PHE A 72 -15.52 -12.36 -1.54
CA PHE A 72 -14.66 -12.45 -0.36
C PHE A 72 -14.32 -13.88 0.02
N ALA A 73 -15.24 -14.81 -0.09
CA ALA A 73 -15.00 -16.24 0.17
C ALA A 73 -13.90 -16.79 -0.77
N VAL A 74 -13.95 -16.44 -2.06
CA VAL A 74 -12.93 -16.83 -3.03
C VAL A 74 -11.60 -16.09 -2.80
N ALA A 75 -11.63 -14.80 -2.49
CA ALA A 75 -10.42 -14.00 -2.31
C ALA A 75 -9.68 -14.30 -1.00
N ASN A 76 -10.39 -14.61 0.08
CA ASN A 76 -9.84 -14.76 1.43
C ASN A 76 -8.63 -15.71 1.53
N PRO A 77 -8.60 -16.91 0.93
CA PRO A 77 -7.43 -17.78 0.98
C PRO A 77 -6.16 -17.15 0.41
N PHE A 78 -6.31 -16.34 -0.65
CA PHE A 78 -5.18 -15.67 -1.33
C PHE A 78 -4.68 -14.42 -0.60
N LEU A 79 -5.47 -13.88 0.31
CA LEU A 79 -5.15 -12.68 1.08
C LEU A 79 -4.59 -12.99 2.48
N ARG A 80 -4.28 -14.26 2.76
CA ARG A 80 -3.52 -14.70 3.93
C ARG A 80 -2.05 -14.30 3.80
N PRO A 81 -1.26 -14.20 4.90
CA PRO A 81 0.10 -13.66 4.85
C PRO A 81 1.02 -14.32 3.81
N VAL A 82 1.04 -15.65 3.72
CA VAL A 82 1.92 -16.36 2.78
C VAL A 82 1.47 -16.18 1.33
N PRO A 83 0.21 -16.46 0.94
CA PRO A 83 -0.26 -16.17 -0.41
C PRO A 83 -0.13 -14.69 -0.78
N LEU A 84 -0.39 -13.76 0.16
CA LEU A 84 -0.22 -12.33 -0.05
C LEU A 84 1.22 -11.97 -0.44
N ALA A 85 2.22 -12.55 0.25
CA ALA A 85 3.61 -12.36 -0.09
C ALA A 85 3.94 -12.92 -1.48
N VAL A 86 3.41 -14.09 -1.83
CA VAL A 86 3.57 -14.68 -3.17
C VAL A 86 2.99 -13.76 -4.25
N VAL A 87 1.77 -13.23 -4.06
CA VAL A 87 1.16 -12.30 -5.03
C VAL A 87 1.99 -11.03 -5.17
N ALA A 88 2.53 -10.47 -4.08
CA ALA A 88 3.41 -9.31 -4.13
C ALA A 88 4.71 -9.61 -4.91
N ILE A 89 5.30 -10.79 -4.72
CA ILE A 89 6.49 -11.26 -5.47
C ILE A 89 6.16 -11.44 -6.95
N VAL A 90 5.01 -12.04 -7.27
CA VAL A 90 4.56 -12.22 -8.67
C VAL A 90 4.34 -10.86 -9.34
N LEU A 91 3.68 -9.91 -8.66
CA LEU A 91 3.48 -8.57 -9.18
C LEU A 91 4.83 -7.87 -9.43
N MET A 92 5.75 -7.97 -8.49
CA MET A 92 7.12 -7.44 -8.66
C MET A 92 7.82 -8.10 -9.83
N GLY A 93 7.78 -9.43 -9.95
CA GLY A 93 8.34 -10.18 -11.07
C GLY A 93 7.74 -9.73 -12.42
N TRP A 94 6.42 -9.55 -12.47
CA TRP A 94 5.74 -9.04 -13.66
C TRP A 94 6.24 -7.64 -14.07
N VAL A 95 6.41 -6.73 -13.10
CA VAL A 95 6.99 -5.40 -13.37
C VAL A 95 8.43 -5.51 -13.87
N LEU A 96 9.26 -6.36 -13.23
CA LEU A 96 10.66 -6.55 -13.61
C LEU A 96 10.82 -7.15 -15.02
N LEU A 97 9.95 -8.09 -15.39
CA LEU A 97 9.98 -8.74 -16.72
C LEU A 97 9.51 -7.81 -17.84
N THR A 98 8.61 -6.87 -17.53
CA THR A 98 8.08 -5.92 -18.53
C THR A 98 8.93 -4.67 -18.68
N ARG A 99 10.01 -4.51 -17.90
CA ARG A 99 10.93 -3.37 -17.92
C ARG A 99 12.38 -3.87 -18.05
N PRO A 100 12.98 -3.85 -19.24
CA PRO A 100 14.35 -4.28 -19.46
C PRO A 100 15.35 -3.26 -18.84
N GLY A 101 16.54 -3.77 -18.48
CA GLY A 101 17.66 -2.98 -17.96
C GLY A 101 17.98 -3.29 -16.49
N SER A 102 19.28 -3.56 -16.22
CA SER A 102 19.75 -3.93 -14.88
C SER A 102 19.62 -2.79 -13.85
N ALA A 103 19.88 -1.56 -14.26
CA ALA A 103 19.73 -0.37 -13.42
C ALA A 103 18.28 -0.16 -12.97
N HIS A 104 17.29 -0.35 -13.87
CA HIS A 104 15.88 -0.29 -13.54
C HIS A 104 15.48 -1.38 -12.55
N ARG A 105 15.95 -2.62 -12.73
CA ARG A 105 15.64 -3.73 -11.82
C ARG A 105 16.12 -3.44 -10.40
N LEU A 106 17.34 -2.95 -10.27
CA LEU A 106 17.91 -2.61 -8.96
C LEU A 106 17.16 -1.46 -8.30
N ALA A 107 16.75 -0.43 -9.07
CA ALA A 107 15.94 0.68 -8.56
C ALA A 107 14.56 0.21 -8.07
N VAL A 108 13.87 -0.65 -8.83
CA VAL A 108 12.59 -1.27 -8.44
C VAL A 108 12.74 -2.04 -7.13
N MET A 109 13.75 -2.90 -7.04
CA MET A 109 13.99 -3.71 -5.84
C MET A 109 14.29 -2.83 -4.61
N ARG A 110 15.15 -1.83 -4.74
CA ARG A 110 15.47 -0.88 -3.66
C ARG A 110 14.24 -0.11 -3.20
N ALA A 111 13.45 0.42 -4.14
CA ALA A 111 12.23 1.15 -3.82
C ALA A 111 11.23 0.24 -3.10
N PHE A 112 11.04 -0.99 -3.59
CA PHE A 112 10.14 -1.96 -2.97
C PHE A 112 10.55 -2.28 -1.53
N VAL A 113 11.82 -2.65 -1.31
CA VAL A 113 12.34 -3.01 0.03
C VAL A 113 12.26 -1.81 0.98
N ALA A 114 12.70 -0.64 0.55
CA ALA A 114 12.68 0.57 1.38
C ALA A 114 11.26 0.96 1.79
N THR A 115 10.32 0.97 0.84
CA THR A 115 8.92 1.33 1.10
C THR A 115 8.25 0.31 2.02
N PHE A 116 8.51 -0.99 1.79
CA PHE A 116 8.00 -2.08 2.63
C PHE A 116 8.49 -1.95 4.08
N LEU A 117 9.80 -1.81 4.27
CA LEU A 117 10.40 -1.69 5.60
C LEU A 117 9.90 -0.45 6.33
N LEU A 118 9.76 0.69 5.63
CA LEU A 118 9.23 1.91 6.20
C LEU A 118 7.78 1.75 6.65
N ALA A 119 6.91 1.18 5.80
CA ALA A 119 5.52 0.91 6.14
C ALA A 119 5.40 -0.04 7.34
N GLN A 120 6.23 -1.07 7.38
CA GLN A 120 6.24 -2.04 8.45
C GLN A 120 6.69 -1.40 9.78
N LEU A 121 7.77 -0.62 9.75
CA LEU A 121 8.28 0.10 10.92
C LEU A 121 7.21 1.05 11.49
N MET A 122 6.64 1.92 10.64
CA MET A 122 5.58 2.87 11.04
C MET A 122 4.37 2.13 11.65
N THR A 123 3.97 1.03 11.03
CA THR A 123 2.86 0.22 11.53
C THR A 123 3.15 -0.37 12.90
N GLN A 124 4.35 -0.92 13.11
CA GLN A 124 4.72 -1.51 14.40
C GLN A 124 4.79 -0.46 15.52
N VAL A 125 5.38 0.71 15.23
CA VAL A 125 5.41 1.82 16.19
C VAL A 125 4.00 2.24 16.59
N LEU A 126 3.11 2.47 15.62
CA LEU A 126 1.73 2.90 15.91
C LEU A 126 0.93 1.82 16.64
N LYS A 127 1.14 0.54 16.34
CA LYS A 127 0.50 -0.56 17.07
C LYS A 127 0.85 -0.56 18.57
N HIS A 128 2.09 -0.31 18.91
CA HIS A 128 2.52 -0.22 20.31
C HIS A 128 1.86 0.94 21.07
N VAL A 129 1.59 2.05 20.37
CA VAL A 129 0.96 3.25 20.97
C VAL A 129 -0.55 3.08 21.09
N ALA A 130 -1.21 2.52 20.06
CA ALA A 130 -2.67 2.53 19.95
C ALA A 130 -3.36 1.52 20.90
N ASN A 131 -2.77 0.37 21.13
CA ASN A 131 -3.30 -0.71 21.98
C ASN A 131 -4.81 -0.99 21.86
N GLN A 132 -5.35 -0.90 20.65
CA GLN A 132 -6.78 -1.04 20.36
C GLN A 132 -7.17 -2.51 20.16
N PRO A 133 -8.25 -3.02 20.79
CA PRO A 133 -8.72 -4.39 20.57
C PRO A 133 -9.29 -4.59 19.18
N ARG A 134 -9.21 -5.81 18.67
CA ARG A 134 -9.79 -6.17 17.36
C ARG A 134 -11.29 -6.37 17.46
N PRO A 135 -12.05 -6.14 16.34
CA PRO A 135 -13.50 -6.41 16.30
C PRO A 135 -13.89 -7.77 16.81
N ILE A 136 -13.19 -8.83 16.39
CA ILE A 136 -13.47 -10.22 16.77
C ILE A 136 -13.37 -10.47 18.31
N HIS A 137 -12.71 -9.61 19.07
CA HIS A 137 -12.60 -9.73 20.52
C HIS A 137 -13.61 -8.85 21.27
N VAL A 138 -14.32 -7.98 20.57
CA VAL A 138 -15.24 -6.98 21.15
C VAL A 138 -16.68 -7.23 20.72
N ILE A 139 -16.89 -7.67 19.50
CA ILE A 139 -18.19 -7.93 18.93
C ILE A 139 -18.48 -9.44 19.03
N PRO A 140 -19.52 -9.86 19.78
CA PRO A 140 -19.94 -11.25 19.79
C PRO A 140 -20.30 -11.76 18.40
N ASP A 141 -20.13 -13.06 18.16
CA ASP A 141 -20.62 -13.81 17.02
C ASP A 141 -20.08 -13.39 15.64
N LEU A 142 -18.96 -12.65 15.57
CA LEU A 142 -18.28 -12.41 14.30
C LEU A 142 -17.63 -13.71 13.77
N ASP A 143 -17.80 -13.98 12.49
CA ASP A 143 -17.11 -15.06 11.81
C ASP A 143 -15.70 -14.66 11.37
N THR A 144 -14.71 -15.48 11.69
CA THR A 144 -13.33 -15.31 11.21
C THR A 144 -13.11 -15.82 9.80
N HIS A 145 -14.11 -16.47 9.22
CA HIS A 145 -14.02 -17.12 7.90
C HIS A 145 -12.79 -18.03 7.76
N GLY A 146 -12.51 -18.79 8.82
CA GLY A 146 -11.38 -19.72 8.88
C GLY A 146 -10.00 -19.05 8.97
N TYR A 147 -9.94 -17.77 9.32
CA TYR A 147 -8.68 -17.08 9.59
C TYR A 147 -8.30 -17.25 11.06
N PRO A 148 -7.09 -17.74 11.36
CA PRO A 148 -6.63 -17.86 12.74
C PRO A 148 -6.46 -16.46 13.34
N THR A 149 -7.28 -16.13 14.33
CA THR A 149 -7.13 -14.87 15.08
C THR A 149 -6.12 -15.06 16.19
N SER A 150 -5.12 -14.17 16.22
CA SER A 150 -4.25 -14.11 17.39
C SER A 150 -5.05 -13.55 18.57
N PRO A 151 -5.07 -14.21 19.73
CA PRO A 151 -5.72 -13.68 20.93
C PRO A 151 -5.05 -12.38 21.41
N HIS A 152 -3.83 -12.12 20.98
CA HIS A 152 -3.05 -10.93 21.30
C HIS A 152 -2.73 -10.16 20.04
N GLY A 153 -3.01 -8.88 20.03
CA GLY A 153 -2.59 -8.01 18.93
C GLY A 153 -3.49 -6.80 18.77
N ASN A 154 -2.83 -5.66 18.61
CA ASN A 154 -3.48 -4.38 18.42
C ASN A 154 -4.09 -4.27 17.02
N ALA A 155 -5.31 -3.73 16.95
CA ALA A 155 -6.01 -3.56 15.70
C ALA A 155 -5.37 -2.43 14.87
N TYR A 156 -5.26 -1.23 15.44
CA TYR A 156 -4.79 -0.05 14.70
C TYR A 156 -3.25 0.02 14.61
N PRO A 157 -2.73 0.36 13.45
CA PRO A 157 -3.31 0.33 12.12
C PRO A 157 -3.23 -1.06 11.46
N SER A 158 -3.92 -1.25 10.32
CA SER A 158 -3.88 -2.50 9.55
C SER A 158 -2.54 -2.69 8.83
N ALA A 159 -1.69 -3.59 9.33
CA ALA A 159 -0.38 -3.87 8.74
C ALA A 159 -0.49 -4.48 7.33
N HIS A 160 -1.41 -5.40 7.09
CA HIS A 160 -1.61 -6.02 5.78
C HIS A 160 -1.99 -4.98 4.72
N THR A 161 -2.90 -4.07 5.07
CA THR A 161 -3.29 -2.98 4.19
C THR A 161 -2.12 -2.03 3.91
N ALA A 162 -1.38 -1.63 4.97
CA ALA A 162 -0.24 -0.74 4.83
C ALA A 162 0.84 -1.30 3.89
N VAL A 163 1.20 -2.56 4.07
CA VAL A 163 2.25 -3.22 3.29
C VAL A 163 1.84 -3.40 1.83
N VAL A 164 0.58 -3.77 1.55
CA VAL A 164 0.11 -3.94 0.17
C VAL A 164 0.04 -2.60 -0.55
N VAL A 165 -0.51 -1.56 0.09
CA VAL A 165 -0.53 -0.22 -0.50
C VAL A 165 0.89 0.31 -0.72
N ALA A 166 1.80 0.10 0.23
CA ALA A 166 3.22 0.45 0.09
C ALA A 166 3.87 -0.27 -1.10
N ALA A 167 3.62 -1.56 -1.28
CA ALA A 167 4.11 -2.33 -2.41
C ALA A 167 3.62 -1.79 -3.76
N VAL A 168 2.32 -1.48 -3.85
CA VAL A 168 1.73 -0.87 -5.05
C VAL A 168 2.36 0.50 -5.33
N CYS A 169 2.51 1.35 -4.32
CA CYS A 169 3.15 2.66 -4.45
C CYS A 169 4.61 2.54 -4.87
N ALA A 170 5.37 1.61 -4.28
CA ALA A 170 6.76 1.36 -4.63
C ALA A 170 6.93 0.99 -6.10
N LEU A 171 6.03 0.16 -6.63
CA LEU A 171 6.08 -0.32 -8.01
C LEU A 171 5.44 0.65 -9.01
N TRP A 172 4.62 1.60 -8.54
CA TRP A 172 3.80 2.50 -9.37
C TRP A 172 4.54 3.19 -10.52
N PRO A 173 5.75 3.72 -10.34
CA PRO A 173 6.49 4.39 -11.40
C PRO A 173 6.80 3.49 -12.60
N TRP A 174 6.94 2.20 -12.35
CA TRP A 174 7.33 1.21 -13.37
C TRP A 174 6.15 0.39 -13.90
N MET A 175 4.97 0.50 -13.27
CA MET A 175 3.77 -0.23 -13.67
C MET A 175 3.17 0.33 -14.96
N ARG A 176 2.73 -0.57 -15.86
CA ARG A 176 1.81 -0.28 -16.97
C ARG A 176 0.38 -0.21 -16.44
N TRP A 177 -0.53 0.36 -17.25
CA TRP A 177 -1.93 0.51 -16.83
C TRP A 177 -2.59 -0.77 -16.28
N PRO A 178 -2.49 -1.94 -16.95
CA PRO A 178 -3.10 -3.17 -16.41
C PRO A 178 -2.53 -3.57 -15.05
N GLN A 179 -1.22 -3.37 -14.84
CA GLN A 179 -0.55 -3.66 -13.56
C GLN A 179 -1.02 -2.70 -12.46
N ARG A 180 -1.24 -1.43 -12.77
CA ARG A 180 -1.80 -0.44 -11.83
C ARG A 180 -3.20 -0.84 -11.39
N VAL A 181 -4.06 -1.21 -12.34
CA VAL A 181 -5.41 -1.69 -12.05
C VAL A 181 -5.36 -2.94 -11.17
N ALA A 182 -4.56 -3.94 -11.54
CA ALA A 182 -4.39 -5.16 -10.75
C ALA A 182 -3.89 -4.87 -9.33
N GLY A 183 -2.91 -3.97 -9.18
CA GLY A 183 -2.39 -3.55 -7.88
C GLY A 183 -3.45 -2.85 -7.02
N LEU A 184 -4.24 -1.94 -7.60
CA LEU A 184 -5.31 -1.24 -6.89
C LEU A 184 -6.42 -2.20 -6.46
N VAL A 185 -6.85 -3.11 -7.34
CA VAL A 185 -7.86 -4.14 -7.01
C VAL A 185 -7.35 -5.03 -5.89
N PHE A 186 -6.10 -5.46 -5.97
CA PHE A 186 -5.47 -6.29 -4.93
C PHE A 186 -5.38 -5.56 -3.58
N ALA A 187 -5.03 -4.28 -3.58
CA ALA A 187 -5.01 -3.46 -2.36
C ALA A 187 -6.41 -3.29 -1.77
N ALA A 188 -7.42 -3.01 -2.60
CA ALA A 188 -8.81 -2.86 -2.18
C ALA A 188 -9.36 -4.18 -1.60
N LEU A 189 -9.16 -5.30 -2.28
CA LEU A 189 -9.57 -6.62 -1.78
C LEU A 189 -8.88 -6.96 -0.46
N THR A 190 -7.58 -6.67 -0.34
CA THR A 190 -6.86 -6.86 0.94
C THR A 190 -7.47 -6.01 2.04
N ALA A 191 -7.73 -4.73 1.79
CA ALA A 191 -8.31 -3.80 2.75
C ALA A 191 -9.68 -4.28 3.24
N CYS A 192 -10.60 -4.60 2.32
CA CYS A 192 -11.93 -5.11 2.65
C CYS A 192 -11.89 -6.47 3.37
N ASN A 193 -10.99 -7.36 2.95
CA ASN A 193 -10.85 -8.67 3.57
C ASN A 193 -10.43 -8.58 5.05
N ARG A 194 -9.66 -7.54 5.45
CA ARG A 194 -9.30 -7.37 6.88
C ARG A 194 -10.51 -7.06 7.77
N ILE A 195 -11.52 -6.40 7.22
CA ILE A 195 -12.79 -6.14 7.91
C ILE A 195 -13.67 -7.40 7.85
N TYR A 196 -13.74 -8.05 6.67
CA TYR A 196 -14.49 -9.27 6.43
C TYR A 196 -14.21 -10.39 7.45
N ILE A 197 -12.94 -10.61 7.79
CA ILE A 197 -12.53 -11.62 8.78
C ILE A 197 -12.56 -11.12 10.23
N GLY A 198 -13.11 -9.94 10.53
CA GLY A 198 -13.18 -9.38 11.87
C GLY A 198 -11.83 -8.99 12.49
N ALA A 199 -10.75 -8.92 11.69
CA ALA A 199 -9.40 -8.65 12.21
C ALA A 199 -9.13 -7.16 12.45
N HIS A 200 -9.83 -6.26 11.74
CA HIS A 200 -9.60 -4.82 11.79
C HIS A 200 -10.89 -4.01 11.69
N TRP A 201 -10.90 -2.88 12.37
CA TRP A 201 -11.92 -1.86 12.20
C TRP A 201 -11.72 -1.13 10.86
N PRO A 202 -12.79 -0.55 10.25
CA PRO A 202 -12.66 0.28 9.06
C PRO A 202 -11.62 1.40 9.20
N ILE A 203 -11.54 2.04 10.37
CA ILE A 203 -10.58 3.10 10.64
C ILE A 203 -9.12 2.61 10.63
N ASP A 204 -8.88 1.35 11.03
CA ASP A 204 -7.54 0.74 10.99
C ASP A 204 -7.06 0.56 9.55
N VAL A 205 -8.01 0.22 8.67
CA VAL A 205 -7.76 0.07 7.24
C VAL A 205 -7.42 1.42 6.62
N VAL A 206 -8.15 2.48 6.98
CA VAL A 206 -7.86 3.86 6.55
C VAL A 206 -6.47 4.29 6.99
N GLY A 207 -6.11 4.05 8.27
CA GLY A 207 -4.76 4.30 8.77
C GLY A 207 -3.69 3.50 8.02
N GLY A 208 -3.96 2.23 7.72
CA GLY A 208 -3.08 1.37 6.93
C GLY A 208 -2.85 1.89 5.51
N ILE A 209 -3.91 2.31 4.81
CA ILE A 209 -3.81 2.92 3.47
C ILE A 209 -2.92 4.17 3.54
N ALA A 210 -3.17 5.06 4.51
CA ALA A 210 -2.40 6.30 4.65
C ALA A 210 -0.91 6.03 4.94
N ILE A 211 -0.58 5.04 5.76
CA ILE A 211 0.81 4.63 6.01
C ILE A 211 1.47 4.12 4.72
N GLY A 212 0.78 3.27 3.96
CA GLY A 212 1.30 2.78 2.69
C GLY A 212 1.57 3.90 1.68
N LEU A 213 0.65 4.86 1.56
CA LEU A 213 0.79 6.05 0.70
C LEU A 213 1.94 6.96 1.18
N LEU A 214 2.06 7.21 2.49
CA LEU A 214 3.15 8.00 3.05
C LEU A 214 4.51 7.37 2.77
N SER A 215 4.62 6.06 3.00
CA SER A 215 5.85 5.32 2.72
C SER A 215 6.24 5.40 1.24
N GLY A 216 5.27 5.27 0.33
CA GLY A 216 5.48 5.45 -1.10
C GLY A 216 5.91 6.88 -1.45
N ALA A 217 5.24 7.89 -0.90
CA ALA A 217 5.57 9.30 -1.13
C ALA A 217 7.01 9.64 -0.70
N ILE A 218 7.44 9.18 0.46
CA ILE A 218 8.80 9.35 0.95
C ILE A 218 9.80 8.70 -0.02
N THR A 219 9.55 7.47 -0.46
CA THR A 219 10.42 6.77 -1.42
C THR A 219 10.48 7.50 -2.76
N TRP A 220 9.37 8.04 -3.26
CA TRP A 220 9.34 8.83 -4.50
C TRP A 220 10.13 10.14 -4.38
N LEU A 221 10.04 10.83 -3.23
CA LEU A 221 10.82 12.03 -2.97
C LEU A 221 12.33 11.75 -2.93
N ILE A 222 12.70 10.61 -2.34
CA ILE A 222 14.11 10.17 -2.31
C ILE A 222 14.56 9.80 -3.72
N ALA A 223 13.77 9.02 -4.47
CA ALA A 223 14.10 8.62 -5.83
C ALA A 223 14.23 9.80 -6.80
N ALA A 224 13.43 10.86 -6.62
CA ALA A 224 13.53 12.08 -7.41
C ALA A 224 14.85 12.83 -7.24
N ARG A 225 15.55 12.65 -6.12
CA ARG A 225 16.86 13.29 -5.84
C ARG A 225 18.03 12.49 -6.39
N TRP A 226 17.86 11.21 -6.68
CA TRP A 226 18.88 10.34 -7.25
C TRP A 226 18.38 9.73 -8.58
N PRO A 227 18.53 10.48 -9.68
CA PRO A 227 18.14 9.98 -10.99
C PRO A 227 18.97 8.72 -11.32
N ILE A 228 18.29 7.74 -11.91
CA ILE A 228 18.94 6.53 -12.40
C ILE A 228 19.80 6.95 -13.60
N GLN A 229 21.14 6.89 -13.45
CA GLN A 229 22.03 7.05 -14.58
C GLN A 229 21.90 5.80 -15.46
N GLU A 230 21.32 5.98 -16.64
CA GLU A 230 21.40 4.96 -17.69
C GLU A 230 22.88 4.92 -18.15
N THR A 231 23.61 3.91 -17.71
CA THR A 231 24.89 3.57 -18.33
C THR A 231 24.59 3.12 -19.75
N ARG A 232 24.98 3.93 -20.73
CA ARG A 232 24.94 3.62 -22.15
C ARG A 232 25.82 2.42 -22.48
#